data_d283c9549c7d73929a8add0dd947fec6
#
_entry.id   d283c9549c7d73929a8add0dd947fec6
#
_cell.length_a   1.000
_cell.length_b   1.000
_cell.length_c   1.000
_cell.angle_alpha   90.00
_cell.angle_beta   90.00
_cell.angle_gamma   90.00
#
_symmetry.space_group_name_H-M   'P 1'
#
loop_
_entity.id
_entity.type
_entity.pdbx_description
1 polymer ?
#
loop_
_entity_poly.entity_id
_entity_poly.type
_entity_poly.pdbx_seq_one_letter_code
_entity_poly.pdbx_strand_id
1 'polypeptide(L)'
;MIPRTPELVSKLPSVGTNIFTVMSTLAAEKGAVNLGQGFPDFDCDPLLVDAVSDAMQRGLNQYPPMTGVPVLREAISAKLQAWHGPHGGRSYDATTEITVTAGATQAIITAILAIVRPGDEVIVLEPCYDSYVPNIELAGGTAVRVPLRPGTFRPDFDKISAAIGPKTRAMLINSPHNPSATVWSQTEMLQLQDLLAPTEVLLISDEVYEHMVYDNQPHHSAARFAALAARAFIVSSFGKTYHVTGWKVGFVAAPASMTTEFRKVHQFNVFTVNTPVQYGLASYMTNPAPYLELPAFYQRKRDLFRAGVAKTRFRLLPSEGSYFQCVDISGLAVPERQLGEAGFCKWLTAEMGVAAIPLSAFYGNGFDQSVVRFCFAKKDETLLSALERLAKL
;
A
#
# COMPACT_ATOMS: atom_id res chain seq x y z
N MET A 1 30.33 -32.83 -21.98
CA MET A 1 28.87 -32.72 -21.84
C MET A 1 28.61 -31.53 -20.91
N ILE A 2 27.86 -30.53 -21.36
CA ILE A 2 27.40 -29.45 -20.49
C ILE A 2 26.34 -30.06 -19.56
N PRO A 3 26.47 -29.95 -18.23
CA PRO A 3 25.45 -30.42 -17.30
C PRO A 3 24.10 -29.79 -17.64
N ARG A 4 23.06 -30.61 -17.82
CA ARG A 4 21.69 -30.10 -18.02
C ARG A 4 21.19 -29.55 -16.71
N THR A 5 20.84 -28.26 -16.68
CA THR A 5 20.17 -27.64 -15.51
C THR A 5 18.81 -28.33 -15.31
N PRO A 6 18.47 -28.79 -14.10
CA PRO A 6 17.13 -29.31 -13.82
C PRO A 6 16.04 -28.29 -14.16
N GLU A 7 14.94 -28.77 -14.70
CA GLU A 7 13.77 -27.92 -14.98
C GLU A 7 13.09 -27.52 -13.67
N LEU A 8 12.87 -26.23 -13.49
CA LEU A 8 12.16 -25.69 -12.32
C LEU A 8 10.70 -25.44 -12.67
N VAL A 9 9.79 -26.01 -11.89
CA VAL A 9 8.36 -25.72 -11.98
C VAL A 9 8.09 -24.47 -11.14
N SER A 10 7.54 -23.43 -11.77
CA SER A 10 7.22 -22.17 -11.08
C SER A 10 6.09 -22.39 -10.08
N LYS A 11 6.22 -21.80 -8.89
CA LYS A 11 5.12 -21.66 -7.91
C LYS A 11 4.14 -20.55 -8.29
N LEU A 12 4.56 -19.61 -9.14
CA LEU A 12 3.79 -18.43 -9.56
C LEU A 12 3.82 -18.35 -11.10
N PRO A 13 3.22 -19.31 -11.83
CA PRO A 13 3.34 -19.39 -13.28
C PRO A 13 2.67 -18.21 -14.01
N SER A 14 1.72 -17.54 -13.37
CA SER A 14 1.00 -16.38 -13.90
C SER A 14 1.75 -15.05 -13.68
N VAL A 15 2.82 -15.04 -12.87
CA VAL A 15 3.56 -13.80 -12.56
C VAL A 15 4.63 -13.57 -13.63
N GLY A 16 4.46 -12.48 -14.38
CA GLY A 16 5.44 -12.00 -15.37
C GLY A 16 6.28 -10.83 -14.85
N THR A 17 6.91 -10.11 -15.78
CA THR A 17 7.62 -8.86 -15.44
C THR A 17 6.62 -7.84 -14.91
N ASN A 18 6.90 -7.31 -13.72
CA ASN A 18 6.05 -6.32 -13.07
C ASN A 18 5.91 -5.04 -13.94
N ILE A 19 4.68 -4.54 -14.06
CA ILE A 19 4.35 -3.35 -14.86
C ILE A 19 5.17 -2.12 -14.45
N PHE A 20 5.47 -1.99 -13.15
CA PHE A 20 6.28 -0.87 -12.65
C PHE A 20 7.70 -0.91 -13.22
N THR A 21 8.29 -2.10 -13.32
CA THR A 21 9.61 -2.28 -13.95
C THR A 21 9.54 -1.93 -15.43
N VAL A 22 8.55 -2.45 -16.14
CA VAL A 22 8.38 -2.18 -17.60
C VAL A 22 8.28 -0.69 -17.86
N MET A 23 7.39 0.01 -17.14
CA MET A 23 7.16 1.44 -17.35
C MET A 23 8.35 2.31 -16.91
N SER A 24 9.07 1.90 -15.85
CA SER A 24 10.25 2.65 -15.40
C SER A 24 11.45 2.49 -16.31
N THR A 25 11.66 1.29 -16.85
CA THR A 25 12.69 1.06 -17.87
C THR A 25 12.41 1.91 -19.11
N LEU A 26 11.17 1.89 -19.60
CA LEU A 26 10.77 2.70 -20.75
C LEU A 26 10.93 4.21 -20.47
N ALA A 27 10.55 4.66 -19.26
CA ALA A 27 10.72 6.06 -18.88
C ALA A 27 12.18 6.49 -18.88
N ALA A 28 13.08 5.65 -18.35
CA ALA A 28 14.52 5.91 -18.36
C ALA A 28 15.09 5.95 -19.79
N GLU A 29 14.73 4.99 -20.65
CA GLU A 29 15.15 4.92 -22.04
C GLU A 29 14.73 6.15 -22.87
N LYS A 30 13.54 6.69 -22.56
CA LYS A 30 12.95 7.83 -23.28
C LYS A 30 13.22 9.20 -22.65
N GLY A 31 13.89 9.26 -21.49
CA GLY A 31 14.05 10.50 -20.73
C GLY A 31 12.71 11.12 -20.31
N ALA A 32 11.72 10.25 -20.04
CA ALA A 32 10.39 10.67 -19.66
C ALA A 32 10.30 11.00 -18.16
N VAL A 33 9.42 11.94 -17.80
CA VAL A 33 9.08 12.20 -16.40
C VAL A 33 8.31 11.00 -15.86
N ASN A 34 8.87 10.33 -14.85
CA ASN A 34 8.27 9.10 -14.31
C ASN A 34 7.27 9.40 -13.20
N LEU A 35 5.99 9.51 -13.57
CA LEU A 35 4.86 9.56 -12.64
C LEU A 35 4.19 8.18 -12.42
N GLY A 36 4.78 7.10 -12.95
CA GLY A 36 4.30 5.73 -12.73
C GLY A 36 4.71 5.16 -11.39
N GLN A 37 5.93 5.47 -10.93
CA GLN A 37 6.50 4.95 -9.69
C GLN A 37 5.88 5.56 -8.43
N GLY A 38 5.43 4.68 -7.54
CA GLY A 38 4.77 5.04 -6.28
C GLY A 38 5.75 5.32 -5.13
N PHE A 39 6.73 6.21 -5.34
CA PHE A 39 7.63 6.71 -4.29
C PHE A 39 8.08 8.13 -4.60
N PRO A 40 8.50 8.90 -3.56
CA PRO A 40 8.99 10.27 -3.72
C PRO A 40 10.28 10.36 -4.55
N ASP A 41 10.46 11.50 -5.25
CA ASP A 41 11.72 11.91 -5.88
C ASP A 41 12.43 13.02 -5.08
N PHE A 42 11.99 13.24 -3.86
CA PHE A 42 12.59 14.13 -2.87
C PHE A 42 13.07 13.33 -1.66
N ASP A 43 14.06 13.89 -0.95
CA ASP A 43 14.70 13.25 0.18
C ASP A 43 13.80 13.22 1.42
N CYS A 44 14.10 12.29 2.35
CA CYS A 44 13.52 12.28 3.68
C CYS A 44 14.13 13.39 4.55
N ASP A 45 13.53 13.60 5.73
CA ASP A 45 14.05 14.55 6.71
C ASP A 45 15.49 14.19 7.13
N PRO A 46 16.48 15.11 7.02
CA PRO A 46 17.85 14.90 7.47
C PRO A 46 17.94 14.46 8.93
N LEU A 47 17.06 14.94 9.81
CA LEU A 47 17.05 14.56 11.24
C LEU A 47 16.80 13.05 11.41
N LEU A 48 16.02 12.44 10.52
CA LEU A 48 15.82 10.98 10.54
C LEU A 48 17.10 10.25 10.12
N VAL A 49 17.82 10.77 9.11
CA VAL A 49 19.09 10.20 8.66
C VAL A 49 20.14 10.31 9.77
N ASP A 50 20.21 11.46 10.44
CA ASP A 50 21.12 11.69 11.56
C ASP A 50 20.83 10.76 12.73
N ALA A 51 19.55 10.53 13.05
CA ALA A 51 19.14 9.61 14.12
C ALA A 51 19.58 8.15 13.84
N VAL A 52 19.49 7.71 12.58
CA VAL A 52 19.98 6.38 12.18
C VAL A 52 21.51 6.32 12.22
N SER A 53 22.19 7.37 11.77
CA SER A 53 23.65 7.47 11.80
C SER A 53 24.18 7.44 13.23
N ASP A 54 23.54 8.16 14.16
CA ASP A 54 23.86 8.12 15.60
C ASP A 54 23.72 6.69 16.17
N ALA A 55 22.63 6.00 15.83
CA ALA A 55 22.42 4.63 16.28
C ALA A 55 23.55 3.69 15.80
N MET A 56 24.00 3.82 14.55
CA MET A 56 25.14 3.06 14.02
C MET A 56 26.44 3.38 14.74
N GLN A 57 26.72 4.67 15.00
CA GLN A 57 27.94 5.12 15.70
C GLN A 57 27.95 4.67 17.15
N ARG A 58 26.83 4.58 17.81
CA ARG A 58 26.67 4.05 19.17
C ARG A 58 26.79 2.53 19.26
N GLY A 59 27.06 1.85 18.17
CA GLY A 59 27.25 0.41 18.15
C GLY A 59 25.99 -0.42 18.19
N LEU A 60 24.81 0.16 17.88
CA LEU A 60 23.52 -0.55 17.85
C LEU A 60 23.36 -1.33 16.53
N ASN A 61 24.32 -2.24 16.23
CA ASN A 61 24.48 -2.89 14.93
C ASN A 61 24.23 -4.41 14.97
N GLN A 62 23.98 -4.99 16.15
CA GLN A 62 23.75 -6.42 16.30
C GLN A 62 22.27 -6.75 16.19
N TYR A 63 21.93 -8.04 16.10
CA TYR A 63 20.55 -8.50 16.02
C TYR A 63 19.69 -7.97 17.15
N PRO A 64 18.56 -7.33 16.86
CA PRO A 64 17.59 -6.93 17.86
C PRO A 64 16.68 -8.13 18.21
N PRO A 65 15.81 -8.02 19.21
CA PRO A 65 14.74 -8.98 19.41
C PRO A 65 13.93 -9.18 18.12
N MET A 66 13.52 -10.41 17.85
CA MET A 66 12.75 -10.80 16.67
C MET A 66 11.49 -9.93 16.48
N THR A 67 10.86 -9.51 17.56
CA THR A 67 9.67 -8.66 17.56
C THR A 67 9.93 -7.19 17.25
N GLY A 68 11.20 -6.79 17.14
CA GLY A 68 11.66 -5.40 17.05
C GLY A 68 12.17 -4.86 18.40
N VAL A 69 12.95 -3.78 18.35
CA VAL A 69 13.48 -3.15 19.57
C VAL A 69 12.34 -2.60 20.44
N PRO A 70 12.42 -2.77 21.78
CA PRO A 70 11.33 -2.35 22.68
C PRO A 70 10.95 -0.88 22.50
N VAL A 71 11.92 0.02 22.43
CA VAL A 71 11.69 1.47 22.30
C VAL A 71 10.90 1.83 21.03
N LEU A 72 11.09 1.11 19.92
CA LEU A 72 10.29 1.36 18.71
C LEU A 72 8.87 0.81 18.86
N ARG A 73 8.70 -0.36 19.45
CA ARG A 73 7.36 -0.94 19.69
C ARG A 73 6.54 -0.07 20.66
N GLU A 74 7.18 0.49 21.67
CA GLU A 74 6.58 1.46 22.61
C GLU A 74 6.18 2.75 21.88
N ALA A 75 7.05 3.30 21.02
CA ALA A 75 6.73 4.47 20.20
C ALA A 75 5.57 4.20 19.24
N ILE A 76 5.50 3.01 18.64
CA ILE A 76 4.37 2.60 17.79
C ILE A 76 3.08 2.52 18.61
N SER A 77 3.11 1.87 19.79
CA SER A 77 1.95 1.78 20.69
C SER A 77 1.43 3.16 21.08
N ALA A 78 2.33 4.06 21.47
CA ALA A 78 1.99 5.44 21.83
C ALA A 78 1.38 6.21 20.64
N LYS A 79 1.97 6.08 19.44
CA LYS A 79 1.42 6.66 18.21
C LYS A 79 0.01 6.15 17.91
N LEU A 80 -0.21 4.84 17.94
CA LEU A 80 -1.53 4.24 17.68
C LEU A 80 -2.56 4.72 18.69
N GLN A 81 -2.19 4.79 19.98
CA GLN A 81 -3.06 5.32 21.02
C GLN A 81 -3.39 6.81 20.81
N ALA A 82 -2.39 7.63 20.45
CA ALA A 82 -2.61 9.06 20.19
C ALA A 82 -3.46 9.30 18.93
N TRP A 83 -3.28 8.47 17.89
CA TRP A 83 -3.94 8.63 16.60
C TRP A 83 -5.35 8.04 16.54
N HIS A 84 -5.58 6.90 17.18
CA HIS A 84 -6.87 6.20 17.14
C HIS A 84 -7.67 6.30 18.44
N GLY A 85 -7.00 6.43 19.60
CA GLY A 85 -7.65 6.47 20.92
C GLY A 85 -8.72 7.54 21.07
N PRO A 86 -8.51 8.82 20.65
CA PRO A 86 -9.52 9.87 20.70
C PRO A 86 -10.80 9.55 19.91
N HIS A 87 -10.76 8.58 19.02
CA HIS A 87 -11.87 8.13 18.19
C HIS A 87 -12.41 6.74 18.60
N GLY A 88 -12.15 6.32 19.84
CA GLY A 88 -12.58 5.03 20.35
C GLY A 88 -11.77 3.82 19.86
N GLY A 89 -10.60 4.07 19.26
CA GLY A 89 -9.74 3.01 18.74
C GLY A 89 -9.10 2.17 19.85
N ARG A 90 -8.80 0.91 19.50
CA ARG A 90 -8.14 -0.04 20.39
C ARG A 90 -6.70 0.39 20.68
N SER A 91 -6.29 0.25 21.94
CA SER A 91 -4.87 0.27 22.34
C SER A 91 -4.23 -1.09 22.05
N TYR A 92 -2.95 -1.06 21.64
CA TYR A 92 -2.16 -2.26 21.39
C TYR A 92 -0.96 -2.30 22.34
N ASP A 93 -0.81 -3.42 23.05
CA ASP A 93 0.32 -3.63 23.95
C ASP A 93 1.63 -3.79 23.15
N ALA A 94 2.63 -2.98 23.50
CA ALA A 94 3.91 -2.94 22.79
C ALA A 94 4.65 -4.29 22.82
N THR A 95 4.44 -5.11 23.85
CA THR A 95 5.16 -6.36 24.05
C THR A 95 4.50 -7.52 23.33
N THR A 96 3.18 -7.61 23.41
CA THR A 96 2.42 -8.78 22.96
C THR A 96 1.65 -8.59 21.67
N GLU A 97 1.42 -7.34 21.21
CA GLU A 97 0.51 -7.05 20.10
C GLU A 97 1.15 -6.26 18.94
N ILE A 98 2.41 -5.83 19.06
CA ILE A 98 3.13 -5.08 18.02
C ILE A 98 4.38 -5.84 17.60
N THR A 99 4.57 -5.99 16.27
CA THR A 99 5.77 -6.59 15.67
C THR A 99 6.30 -5.68 14.57
N VAL A 100 7.60 -5.36 14.63
CA VAL A 100 8.31 -4.60 13.59
C VAL A 100 8.63 -5.55 12.43
N THR A 101 8.41 -5.08 11.19
CA THR A 101 8.51 -5.90 9.98
C THR A 101 9.43 -5.27 8.93
N ALA A 102 9.93 -6.08 8.00
CA ALA A 102 10.72 -5.61 6.85
C ALA A 102 9.83 -4.93 5.79
N GLY A 103 9.08 -3.91 6.22
CA GLY A 103 8.07 -3.20 5.44
C GLY A 103 6.74 -3.95 5.38
N ALA A 104 5.73 -3.27 4.82
CA ALA A 104 4.36 -3.79 4.75
C ALA A 104 4.23 -5.05 3.89
N THR A 105 4.98 -5.17 2.80
CA THR A 105 4.92 -6.37 1.93
C THR A 105 5.28 -7.65 2.71
N GLN A 106 6.35 -7.59 3.52
CA GLN A 106 6.72 -8.72 4.39
C GLN A 106 5.70 -8.93 5.51
N ALA A 107 5.13 -7.86 6.07
CA ALA A 107 4.06 -7.96 7.05
C ALA A 107 2.85 -8.73 6.49
N ILE A 108 2.40 -8.37 5.29
CA ILE A 108 1.22 -8.98 4.64
C ILE A 108 1.47 -10.45 4.30
N ILE A 109 2.61 -10.79 3.67
CA ILE A 109 2.91 -12.22 3.39
C ILE A 109 3.00 -13.04 4.68
N THR A 110 3.58 -12.48 5.74
CA THR A 110 3.69 -13.17 7.03
C THR A 110 2.33 -13.39 7.67
N ALA A 111 1.43 -12.37 7.63
CA ALA A 111 0.06 -12.51 8.11
C ALA A 111 -0.68 -13.61 7.32
N ILE A 112 -0.56 -13.60 5.98
CA ILE A 112 -1.17 -14.62 5.12
C ILE A 112 -0.62 -16.02 5.48
N LEU A 113 0.69 -16.20 5.54
CA LEU A 113 1.32 -17.48 5.88
C LEU A 113 0.95 -17.98 7.28
N ALA A 114 0.64 -17.08 8.21
CA ALA A 114 0.24 -17.45 9.56
C ALA A 114 -1.19 -18.02 9.65
N ILE A 115 -2.08 -17.59 8.73
CA ILE A 115 -3.52 -17.91 8.86
C ILE A 115 -4.08 -18.72 7.69
N VAL A 116 -3.48 -18.66 6.50
CA VAL A 116 -3.96 -19.33 5.29
C VAL A 116 -3.31 -20.70 5.15
N ARG A 117 -4.12 -21.69 4.82
CA ARG A 117 -3.72 -23.08 4.56
C ARG A 117 -4.12 -23.48 3.15
N PRO A 118 -3.52 -24.55 2.59
CA PRO A 118 -3.95 -25.08 1.31
C PRO A 118 -5.46 -25.36 1.27
N GLY A 119 -6.16 -24.79 0.30
CA GLY A 119 -7.60 -24.89 0.13
C GLY A 119 -8.43 -23.78 0.78
N ASP A 120 -7.83 -22.91 1.59
CA ASP A 120 -8.48 -21.70 2.10
C ASP A 120 -8.64 -20.64 1.00
N GLU A 121 -9.65 -19.80 1.16
CA GLU A 121 -9.93 -18.67 0.29
C GLU A 121 -9.67 -17.34 1.01
N VAL A 122 -9.10 -16.38 0.27
CA VAL A 122 -8.90 -15.02 0.77
C VAL A 122 -9.54 -14.03 -0.20
N ILE A 123 -10.47 -13.22 0.30
CA ILE A 123 -11.12 -12.18 -0.48
C ILE A 123 -10.17 -11.01 -0.67
N VAL A 124 -9.96 -10.59 -1.93
CA VAL A 124 -9.22 -9.38 -2.32
C VAL A 124 -10.12 -8.49 -3.16
N LEU A 125 -10.07 -7.18 -2.92
CA LEU A 125 -10.87 -6.19 -3.65
C LEU A 125 -10.05 -5.64 -4.82
N GLU A 126 -10.51 -5.86 -6.06
CA GLU A 126 -9.84 -5.36 -7.25
C GLU A 126 -10.39 -4.01 -7.75
N PRO A 127 -9.52 -3.10 -8.23
CA PRO A 127 -8.08 -3.27 -8.47
C PRO A 127 -7.33 -3.38 -7.14
N CYS A 128 -6.25 -4.16 -7.06
CA CYS A 128 -5.49 -4.35 -5.84
C CYS A 128 -3.98 -4.29 -6.05
N TYR A 129 -3.24 -3.99 -4.99
CA TYR A 129 -1.78 -4.02 -5.02
C TYR A 129 -1.27 -5.40 -5.43
N ASP A 130 -0.33 -5.43 -6.35
CA ASP A 130 0.12 -6.62 -7.08
C ASP A 130 0.72 -7.74 -6.21
N SER A 131 1.12 -7.44 -4.97
CA SER A 131 1.67 -8.46 -4.08
C SER A 131 0.62 -9.32 -3.36
N TYR A 132 -0.66 -8.90 -3.30
CA TYR A 132 -1.64 -9.61 -2.46
C TYR A 132 -1.91 -11.01 -2.97
N VAL A 133 -2.25 -11.13 -4.23
CA VAL A 133 -2.61 -12.42 -4.85
C VAL A 133 -1.45 -13.41 -4.87
N PRO A 134 -0.24 -13.04 -5.32
CA PRO A 134 0.90 -13.95 -5.24
C PRO A 134 1.21 -14.44 -3.83
N ASN A 135 1.03 -13.60 -2.81
CA ASN A 135 1.25 -14.01 -1.42
C ASN A 135 0.23 -15.06 -0.95
N ILE A 136 -1.04 -14.95 -1.39
CA ILE A 136 -2.09 -15.94 -1.11
C ILE A 136 -1.77 -17.27 -1.79
N GLU A 137 -1.38 -17.23 -3.07
CA GLU A 137 -0.99 -18.40 -3.86
C GLU A 137 0.24 -19.10 -3.27
N LEU A 138 1.25 -18.36 -2.82
CA LEU A 138 2.44 -18.91 -2.16
C LEU A 138 2.09 -19.61 -0.83
N ALA A 139 1.04 -19.20 -0.14
CA ALA A 139 0.53 -19.87 1.04
C ALA A 139 -0.32 -21.14 0.71
N GLY A 140 -0.61 -21.38 -0.57
CA GLY A 140 -1.48 -22.47 -1.02
C GLY A 140 -2.97 -22.13 -0.97
N GLY A 141 -3.31 -20.87 -0.70
CA GLY A 141 -4.68 -20.35 -0.71
C GLY A 141 -5.14 -19.94 -2.11
N THR A 142 -6.44 -19.68 -2.24
CA THR A 142 -7.06 -19.15 -3.45
C THR A 142 -7.52 -17.71 -3.22
N ALA A 143 -7.10 -16.78 -4.10
CA ALA A 143 -7.60 -15.41 -4.08
C ALA A 143 -9.00 -15.33 -4.72
N VAL A 144 -10.00 -14.97 -3.91
CA VAL A 144 -11.36 -14.65 -4.39
C VAL A 144 -11.43 -13.16 -4.70
N ARG A 145 -11.45 -12.84 -5.99
CA ARG A 145 -11.37 -11.46 -6.48
C ARG A 145 -12.74 -10.84 -6.56
N VAL A 146 -12.98 -9.77 -5.82
CA VAL A 146 -14.24 -9.02 -5.82
C VAL A 146 -13.97 -7.63 -6.38
N PRO A 147 -14.57 -7.26 -7.52
CA PRO A 147 -14.33 -5.96 -8.11
C PRO A 147 -15.02 -4.85 -7.29
N LEU A 148 -14.26 -3.78 -7.01
CA LEU A 148 -14.81 -2.51 -6.58
C LEU A 148 -15.68 -1.91 -7.68
N ARG A 149 -16.63 -1.04 -7.32
CA ARG A 149 -17.54 -0.41 -8.28
C ARG A 149 -16.76 0.47 -9.27
N PRO A 150 -16.84 0.22 -10.58
CA PRO A 150 -16.09 1.01 -11.56
C PRO A 150 -16.35 2.51 -11.45
N GLY A 151 -15.30 3.31 -11.68
CA GLY A 151 -15.35 4.78 -11.64
C GLY A 151 -15.37 5.39 -10.25
N THR A 152 -16.01 4.76 -9.27
CA THR A 152 -16.05 5.23 -7.88
C THR A 152 -15.08 4.49 -6.98
N PHE A 153 -14.72 3.26 -7.33
CA PHE A 153 -13.88 2.33 -6.56
C PHE A 153 -14.37 2.12 -5.11
N ARG A 154 -15.68 2.23 -4.90
CA ARG A 154 -16.30 1.91 -3.62
C ARG A 154 -16.57 0.41 -3.50
N PRO A 155 -16.52 -0.15 -2.28
CA PRO A 155 -16.84 -1.56 -2.04
C PRO A 155 -18.30 -1.86 -2.46
N ASP A 156 -18.48 -3.04 -3.03
CA ASP A 156 -19.79 -3.60 -3.34
C ASP A 156 -20.11 -4.68 -2.30
N PHE A 157 -20.82 -4.30 -1.25
CA PHE A 157 -21.08 -5.18 -0.12
C PHE A 157 -21.95 -6.39 -0.47
N ASP A 158 -22.78 -6.30 -1.50
CA ASP A 158 -23.55 -7.44 -1.98
C ASP A 158 -22.63 -8.50 -2.58
N LYS A 159 -21.66 -8.07 -3.40
CA LYS A 159 -20.65 -8.97 -3.97
C LYS A 159 -19.68 -9.51 -2.92
N ILE A 160 -19.28 -8.68 -1.95
CA ILE A 160 -18.43 -9.13 -0.84
C ILE A 160 -19.17 -10.19 -0.03
N SER A 161 -20.44 -9.96 0.31
CA SER A 161 -21.27 -10.92 1.03
C SER A 161 -21.42 -12.25 0.27
N ALA A 162 -21.68 -12.19 -1.02
CA ALA A 162 -21.79 -13.37 -1.88
C ALA A 162 -20.47 -14.16 -2.02
N ALA A 163 -19.33 -13.50 -1.80
CA ALA A 163 -18.01 -14.13 -1.86
C ALA A 163 -17.60 -14.82 -0.55
N ILE A 164 -18.27 -14.55 0.55
CA ILE A 164 -18.00 -15.20 1.84
C ILE A 164 -18.62 -16.60 1.83
N GLY A 165 -17.78 -17.61 1.97
CA GLY A 165 -18.16 -19.01 2.02
C GLY A 165 -17.46 -19.80 3.13
N PRO A 166 -17.72 -21.11 3.24
CA PRO A 166 -17.13 -21.96 4.29
C PRO A 166 -15.60 -22.06 4.24
N LYS A 167 -14.99 -21.75 3.10
CA LYS A 167 -13.54 -21.73 2.89
C LYS A 167 -12.91 -20.37 3.08
N THR A 168 -13.70 -19.32 3.25
CA THR A 168 -13.20 -17.95 3.39
C THR A 168 -12.49 -17.80 4.72
N ARG A 169 -11.16 -17.72 4.66
CA ARG A 169 -10.29 -17.59 5.83
C ARG A 169 -10.04 -16.14 6.22
N ALA A 170 -9.87 -15.27 5.23
CA ALA A 170 -9.57 -13.88 5.47
C ALA A 170 -10.10 -12.99 4.34
N MET A 171 -10.19 -11.71 4.65
CA MET A 171 -10.38 -10.63 3.69
C MET A 171 -9.24 -9.62 3.82
N LEU A 172 -8.75 -9.10 2.69
CA LEU A 172 -7.73 -8.08 2.65
C LEU A 172 -8.34 -6.77 2.12
N ILE A 173 -8.18 -5.69 2.90
CA ILE A 173 -8.57 -4.34 2.50
C ILE A 173 -7.36 -3.42 2.51
N ASN A 174 -7.41 -2.35 1.70
CA ASN A 174 -6.41 -1.31 1.67
C ASN A 174 -7.09 0.07 1.69
N SER A 175 -6.78 0.89 2.71
CA SER A 175 -7.31 2.24 2.85
C SER A 175 -6.30 3.13 3.60
N PRO A 176 -5.93 4.28 3.04
CA PRO A 176 -6.21 4.78 1.68
C PRO A 176 -5.71 3.86 0.58
N HIS A 177 -6.45 3.79 -0.52
CA HIS A 177 -6.34 2.72 -1.50
C HIS A 177 -5.28 2.98 -2.58
N ASN A 178 -4.46 1.98 -2.84
CA ASN A 178 -3.63 1.87 -4.03
C ASN A 178 -4.24 0.79 -4.96
N PRO A 179 -4.68 1.13 -6.17
CA PRO A 179 -4.30 2.30 -6.98
C PRO A 179 -5.29 3.47 -7.00
N SER A 180 -6.52 3.33 -6.53
CA SER A 180 -7.62 4.26 -6.84
C SER A 180 -7.61 5.57 -6.06
N ALA A 181 -6.82 5.66 -4.98
CA ALA A 181 -6.74 6.81 -4.09
C ALA A 181 -8.05 7.12 -3.30
N THR A 182 -8.98 6.17 -3.23
CA THR A 182 -10.18 6.28 -2.40
C THR A 182 -9.88 5.94 -0.94
N VAL A 183 -10.71 6.45 -0.03
CA VAL A 183 -10.61 6.19 1.42
C VAL A 183 -11.93 5.61 1.89
N TRP A 184 -11.88 4.51 2.64
CA TRP A 184 -13.09 3.91 3.21
C TRP A 184 -13.73 4.86 4.21
N SER A 185 -15.02 5.10 4.07
CA SER A 185 -15.83 5.91 4.98
C SER A 185 -16.16 5.14 6.27
N GLN A 186 -16.56 5.87 7.31
CA GLN A 186 -17.05 5.27 8.56
C GLN A 186 -18.21 4.30 8.31
N THR A 187 -19.14 4.68 7.44
CA THR A 187 -20.30 3.84 7.08
C THR A 187 -19.87 2.53 6.44
N GLU A 188 -18.91 2.58 5.51
CA GLU A 188 -18.38 1.37 4.86
C GLU A 188 -17.62 0.46 5.84
N MET A 189 -16.88 1.04 6.79
CA MET A 189 -16.22 0.27 7.84
C MET A 189 -17.22 -0.38 8.80
N LEU A 190 -18.31 0.29 9.15
CA LEU A 190 -19.39 -0.28 9.95
C LEU A 190 -20.11 -1.40 9.18
N GLN A 191 -20.41 -1.20 7.90
CA GLN A 191 -20.99 -2.25 7.05
C GLN A 191 -20.08 -3.48 6.97
N LEU A 192 -18.76 -3.28 6.84
CA LEU A 192 -17.79 -4.37 6.89
C LEU A 192 -17.81 -5.09 8.24
N GLN A 193 -17.85 -4.33 9.34
CA GLN A 193 -17.94 -4.90 10.69
C GLN A 193 -19.17 -5.78 10.83
N ASP A 194 -20.34 -5.28 10.44
CA ASP A 194 -21.61 -6.01 10.54
C ASP A 194 -21.62 -7.26 9.64
N LEU A 195 -21.04 -7.15 8.45
CA LEU A 195 -20.91 -8.26 7.51
C LEU A 195 -20.01 -9.38 8.05
N LEU A 196 -18.90 -9.04 8.70
CA LEU A 196 -17.95 -10.01 9.24
C LEU A 196 -18.35 -10.54 10.62
N ALA A 197 -19.22 -9.84 11.37
CA ALA A 197 -19.59 -10.20 12.74
C ALA A 197 -20.07 -11.67 12.89
N PRO A 198 -20.95 -12.21 12.01
CA PRO A 198 -21.44 -13.59 12.12
C PRO A 198 -20.45 -14.64 11.56
N THR A 199 -19.22 -14.26 11.21
CA THR A 199 -18.25 -15.12 10.54
C THR A 199 -16.96 -15.27 11.34
N GLU A 200 -16.15 -16.28 10.96
CA GLU A 200 -14.78 -16.46 11.46
C GLU A 200 -13.72 -15.83 10.53
N VAL A 201 -14.13 -15.02 9.56
CA VAL A 201 -13.25 -14.38 8.60
C VAL A 201 -12.33 -13.37 9.31
N LEU A 202 -11.02 -13.52 9.15
CA LEU A 202 -10.02 -12.59 9.66
C LEU A 202 -9.84 -11.42 8.69
N LEU A 203 -9.33 -10.30 9.20
CA LEU A 203 -9.07 -9.12 8.40
C LEU A 203 -7.57 -8.84 8.31
N ILE A 204 -7.08 -8.53 7.11
CA ILE A 204 -5.76 -7.90 6.90
C ILE A 204 -6.06 -6.50 6.39
N SER A 205 -5.76 -5.48 7.19
CA SER A 205 -5.98 -4.07 6.87
C SER A 205 -4.65 -3.43 6.51
N ASP A 206 -4.42 -3.22 5.21
CA ASP A 206 -3.26 -2.48 4.72
C ASP A 206 -3.52 -0.97 4.82
N GLU A 207 -2.89 -0.35 5.80
CA GLU A 207 -3.07 1.06 6.15
C GLU A 207 -1.79 1.89 5.93
N VAL A 208 -0.92 1.48 4.99
CA VAL A 208 0.38 2.12 4.76
C VAL A 208 0.29 3.62 4.42
N TYR A 209 -0.87 4.10 3.99
CA TYR A 209 -1.15 5.51 3.68
C TYR A 209 -2.01 6.20 4.75
N GLU A 210 -2.08 5.68 5.97
CA GLU A 210 -2.96 6.16 7.06
C GLU A 210 -2.89 7.66 7.35
N HIS A 211 -1.73 8.30 7.10
CA HIS A 211 -1.51 9.74 7.28
C HIS A 211 -1.67 10.56 5.99
N MET A 212 -2.16 9.97 4.92
CA MET A 212 -2.34 10.63 3.62
C MET A 212 -3.82 10.63 3.27
N VAL A 213 -4.62 11.36 4.03
CA VAL A 213 -6.05 11.59 3.80
C VAL A 213 -6.28 13.09 3.72
N TYR A 214 -7.12 13.55 2.81
CA TYR A 214 -7.24 14.93 2.39
C TYR A 214 -8.59 15.55 2.75
N ASP A 215 -8.69 16.86 2.54
CA ASP A 215 -9.93 17.63 2.68
C ASP A 215 -10.52 17.52 4.09
N ASN A 216 -9.64 17.45 5.10
CA ASN A 216 -9.99 17.29 6.52
C ASN A 216 -10.84 16.03 6.82
N GLN A 217 -10.82 15.04 5.93
CA GLN A 217 -11.46 13.76 6.19
C GLN A 217 -10.61 12.90 7.13
N PRO A 218 -11.23 12.17 8.06
CA PRO A 218 -10.49 11.26 8.93
C PRO A 218 -10.13 9.96 8.19
N HIS A 219 -8.99 9.37 8.56
CA HIS A 219 -8.72 7.97 8.24
C HIS A 219 -9.51 7.06 9.19
N HIS A 220 -10.30 6.15 8.63
CA HIS A 220 -11.08 5.16 9.39
C HIS A 220 -10.33 3.83 9.45
N SER A 221 -9.31 3.76 10.33
CA SER A 221 -8.58 2.52 10.60
C SER A 221 -9.48 1.42 11.15
N ALA A 222 -9.21 0.16 10.81
CA ALA A 222 -9.87 -1.00 11.42
C ALA A 222 -9.69 -1.02 12.95
N ALA A 223 -8.63 -0.38 13.48
CA ALA A 223 -8.42 -0.21 14.92
C ALA A 223 -9.53 0.55 15.65
N ARG A 224 -10.30 1.38 14.93
CA ARG A 224 -11.38 2.22 15.51
C ARG A 224 -12.72 1.49 15.61
N PHE A 225 -12.82 0.28 15.09
CA PHE A 225 -14.04 -0.53 15.06
C PHE A 225 -13.80 -1.80 15.87
N ALA A 226 -14.39 -1.91 17.06
CA ALA A 226 -14.04 -2.92 18.05
C ALA A 226 -14.09 -4.36 17.52
N ALA A 227 -15.12 -4.73 16.75
CA ALA A 227 -15.25 -6.08 16.23
C ALA A 227 -14.28 -6.33 15.05
N LEU A 228 -13.86 -5.31 14.28
CA LEU A 228 -12.80 -5.44 13.30
C LEU A 228 -11.43 -5.51 13.97
N ALA A 229 -11.15 -4.65 14.95
CA ALA A 229 -9.89 -4.64 15.69
C ALA A 229 -9.61 -5.97 16.40
N ALA A 230 -10.67 -6.70 16.82
CA ALA A 230 -10.56 -8.00 17.49
C ALA A 230 -10.12 -9.14 16.54
N ARG A 231 -10.15 -8.93 15.22
CA ARG A 231 -9.84 -9.92 14.17
C ARG A 231 -8.90 -9.43 13.09
N ALA A 232 -8.27 -8.25 13.26
CA ALA A 232 -7.47 -7.61 12.24
C ALA A 232 -5.96 -7.67 12.51
N PHE A 233 -5.19 -7.91 11.44
CA PHE A 233 -3.82 -7.48 11.32
C PHE A 233 -3.80 -6.08 10.70
N ILE A 234 -3.40 -5.07 11.46
CA ILE A 234 -3.26 -3.69 10.98
C ILE A 234 -1.82 -3.50 10.55
N VAL A 235 -1.63 -3.25 9.27
CA VAL A 235 -0.31 -3.13 8.63
C VAL A 235 -0.03 -1.68 8.30
N SER A 236 1.13 -1.18 8.72
CA SER A 236 1.60 0.16 8.37
C SER A 236 3.07 0.16 7.96
N SER A 237 3.54 1.28 7.39
CA SER A 237 4.88 1.40 6.82
C SER A 237 5.50 2.76 7.11
N PHE A 238 6.66 2.78 7.75
CA PHE A 238 7.46 3.99 7.91
C PHE A 238 7.97 4.54 6.58
N GLY A 239 8.19 3.65 5.60
CA GLY A 239 8.63 4.03 4.26
C GLY A 239 7.68 4.99 3.56
N LYS A 240 6.37 4.88 3.81
CA LYS A 240 5.36 5.79 3.26
C LYS A 240 5.27 7.08 4.08
N THR A 241 5.22 6.93 5.40
CA THR A 241 5.05 8.07 6.33
C THR A 241 6.25 9.02 6.33
N TYR A 242 7.47 8.49 6.23
CA TYR A 242 8.70 9.28 6.37
C TYR A 242 9.56 9.33 5.10
N HIS A 243 9.00 9.00 3.94
CA HIS A 243 9.67 9.06 2.63
C HIS A 243 10.94 8.19 2.53
N VAL A 244 10.96 7.05 3.22
CA VAL A 244 12.10 6.12 3.28
C VAL A 244 11.71 4.73 2.78
N THR A 245 11.07 4.64 1.62
CA THR A 245 10.54 3.38 1.07
C THR A 245 11.61 2.31 0.90
N GLY A 246 12.86 2.70 0.62
CA GLY A 246 14.00 1.82 0.46
C GLY A 246 14.52 1.22 1.77
N TRP A 247 14.21 1.79 2.93
CA TRP A 247 14.66 1.27 4.22
C TRP A 247 13.90 0.01 4.65
N LYS A 248 12.75 -0.24 4.08
CA LYS A 248 11.99 -1.46 4.27
C LYS A 248 11.65 -1.76 5.74
N VAL A 249 11.11 -0.76 6.46
CA VAL A 249 10.63 -0.92 7.83
C VAL A 249 9.15 -0.56 7.91
N GLY A 250 8.38 -1.41 8.59
CA GLY A 250 6.97 -1.25 8.89
C GLY A 250 6.62 -1.97 10.18
N PHE A 251 5.34 -2.12 10.45
CA PHE A 251 4.87 -2.87 11.61
C PHE A 251 3.50 -3.50 11.37
N VAL A 252 3.19 -4.47 12.21
CA VAL A 252 1.86 -5.06 12.37
C VAL A 252 1.41 -4.85 13.80
N ALA A 253 0.16 -4.40 13.98
CA ALA A 253 -0.56 -4.42 15.24
C ALA A 253 -1.76 -5.37 15.11
N ALA A 254 -1.89 -6.33 16.05
CA ALA A 254 -2.96 -7.32 16.06
C ALA A 254 -3.21 -7.83 17.48
N PRO A 255 -4.38 -8.45 17.77
CA PRO A 255 -4.63 -9.13 19.04
C PRO A 255 -3.52 -10.13 19.40
N ALA A 256 -3.22 -10.30 20.69
CA ALA A 256 -2.11 -11.11 21.17
C ALA A 256 -2.10 -12.55 20.63
N SER A 257 -3.27 -13.18 20.51
CA SER A 257 -3.40 -14.53 19.93
C SER A 257 -2.98 -14.58 18.46
N MET A 258 -3.40 -13.60 17.67
CA MET A 258 -3.01 -13.47 16.25
C MET A 258 -1.53 -13.10 16.11
N THR A 259 -1.03 -12.21 16.97
CA THR A 259 0.39 -11.83 17.01
C THR A 259 1.27 -13.03 17.35
N THR A 260 0.84 -13.92 18.22
CA THR A 260 1.57 -15.16 18.55
C THR A 260 1.78 -16.03 17.31
N GLU A 261 0.74 -16.25 16.51
CA GLU A 261 0.85 -17.04 15.27
C GLU A 261 1.66 -16.31 14.19
N PHE A 262 1.46 -14.99 14.05
CA PHE A 262 2.27 -14.16 13.17
C PHE A 262 3.77 -14.28 13.48
N ARG A 263 4.15 -14.17 14.74
CA ARG A 263 5.55 -14.22 15.19
C ARG A 263 6.22 -15.56 14.95
N LYS A 264 5.49 -16.67 15.00
CA LYS A 264 6.03 -18.00 14.65
C LYS A 264 6.50 -18.05 13.21
N VAL A 265 5.76 -17.44 12.28
CA VAL A 265 6.15 -17.34 10.87
C VAL A 265 7.24 -16.29 10.67
N HIS A 266 7.07 -15.10 11.28
CA HIS A 266 8.00 -13.98 11.17
C HIS A 266 9.43 -14.38 11.55
N GLN A 267 9.59 -15.17 12.61
CA GLN A 267 10.88 -15.66 13.08
C GLN A 267 11.68 -16.41 11.99
N PHE A 268 11.01 -17.16 11.12
CA PHE A 268 11.66 -17.97 10.09
C PHE A 268 11.58 -17.37 8.69
N ASN A 269 10.71 -16.38 8.49
CA ASN A 269 10.57 -15.68 7.22
C ASN A 269 11.62 -14.54 7.07
N VAL A 270 11.82 -13.73 8.11
CA VAL A 270 12.78 -12.62 8.09
C VAL A 270 13.66 -12.57 9.33
N PHE A 271 13.26 -13.22 10.42
CA PHE A 271 13.88 -13.20 11.74
C PHE A 271 13.79 -11.83 12.39
N THR A 272 14.50 -10.81 11.88
CA THR A 272 14.56 -9.48 12.46
C THR A 272 14.79 -8.41 11.40
N VAL A 273 14.66 -7.16 11.78
CA VAL A 273 14.75 -5.99 10.90
C VAL A 273 15.94 -5.14 11.28
N ASN A 274 16.45 -4.33 10.36
CA ASN A 274 17.63 -3.47 10.54
C ASN A 274 17.62 -2.69 11.86
N THR A 275 18.57 -2.98 12.74
CA THR A 275 18.62 -2.45 14.11
C THR A 275 18.83 -0.94 14.17
N PRO A 276 19.85 -0.34 13.49
CA PRO A 276 20.06 1.10 13.53
C PRO A 276 18.82 1.88 13.06
N VAL A 277 18.16 1.40 12.02
CA VAL A 277 16.95 2.06 11.50
C VAL A 277 15.81 2.02 12.51
N GLN A 278 15.65 0.92 13.25
CA GLN A 278 14.64 0.85 14.31
C GLN A 278 14.89 1.87 15.44
N TYR A 279 16.12 2.02 15.89
CA TYR A 279 16.47 3.02 16.92
C TYR A 279 16.33 4.45 16.39
N GLY A 280 16.76 4.71 15.16
CA GLY A 280 16.58 6.01 14.51
C GLY A 280 15.11 6.40 14.40
N LEU A 281 14.25 5.48 13.94
CA LEU A 281 12.80 5.69 13.88
C LEU A 281 12.20 5.94 15.27
N ALA A 282 12.58 5.16 16.28
CA ALA A 282 12.10 5.36 17.65
C ALA A 282 12.43 6.75 18.18
N SER A 283 13.66 7.22 17.96
CA SER A 283 14.09 8.57 18.32
C SER A 283 13.32 9.64 17.56
N TYR A 284 13.17 9.49 16.24
CA TYR A 284 12.51 10.45 15.37
C TYR A 284 10.99 10.57 15.68
N MET A 285 10.33 9.46 16.01
CA MET A 285 8.91 9.42 16.37
C MET A 285 8.55 10.15 17.66
N THR A 286 9.52 10.57 18.47
CA THR A 286 9.26 11.42 19.65
C THR A 286 8.64 12.75 19.26
N ASN A 287 8.88 13.22 18.03
CA ASN A 287 8.19 14.36 17.44
C ASN A 287 7.06 13.87 16.52
N PRO A 288 5.77 14.14 16.84
CA PRO A 288 4.65 13.73 16.01
C PRO A 288 4.42 14.62 14.77
N ALA A 289 5.02 15.81 14.70
CA ALA A 289 4.78 16.79 13.64
C ALA A 289 4.96 16.19 12.23
N PRO A 290 6.00 15.38 11.92
CA PRO A 290 6.20 14.86 10.56
C PRO A 290 5.02 14.06 10.01
N TYR A 291 4.33 13.26 10.84
CA TYR A 291 3.16 12.51 10.36
C TYR A 291 1.85 13.30 10.50
N LEU A 292 1.77 14.25 11.43
CA LEU A 292 0.58 15.12 11.58
C LEU A 292 0.47 16.16 10.46
N GLU A 293 1.60 16.62 9.93
CA GLU A 293 1.66 17.61 8.84
C GLU A 293 1.61 16.95 7.44
N LEU A 294 1.76 15.63 7.37
CA LEU A 294 1.81 14.89 6.12
C LEU A 294 0.55 15.05 5.24
N PRO A 295 -0.69 15.07 5.80
CA PRO A 295 -1.88 15.32 5.01
C PRO A 295 -1.81 16.65 4.27
N ALA A 296 -1.46 17.74 4.93
CA ALA A 296 -1.37 19.06 4.32
C ALA A 296 -0.26 19.13 3.26
N PHE A 297 0.88 18.49 3.52
CA PHE A 297 1.99 18.41 2.57
C PHE A 297 1.57 17.74 1.25
N TYR A 298 0.95 16.55 1.32
CA TYR A 298 0.52 15.84 0.12
C TYR A 298 -0.73 16.42 -0.51
N GLN A 299 -1.62 17.03 0.25
CA GLN A 299 -2.78 17.73 -0.31
C GLN A 299 -2.36 18.87 -1.24
N ARG A 300 -1.36 19.68 -0.85
CA ARG A 300 -0.83 20.73 -1.74
C ARG A 300 -0.31 20.15 -3.06
N LYS A 301 0.42 19.03 -3.02
CA LYS A 301 0.92 18.35 -4.24
C LYS A 301 -0.21 17.78 -5.09
N ARG A 302 -1.20 17.16 -4.46
CA ARG A 302 -2.42 16.68 -5.12
C ARG A 302 -3.12 17.83 -5.83
N ASP A 303 -3.35 18.93 -5.14
CA ASP A 303 -4.11 20.07 -5.65
C ASP A 303 -3.36 20.76 -6.80
N LEU A 304 -2.03 20.91 -6.69
CA LEU A 304 -1.17 21.37 -7.78
C LEU A 304 -1.33 20.48 -9.03
N PHE A 305 -1.20 19.18 -8.85
CA PHE A 305 -1.32 18.22 -9.96
C PHE A 305 -2.72 18.22 -10.56
N ARG A 306 -3.77 18.16 -9.74
CA ARG A 306 -5.17 18.20 -10.19
C ARG A 306 -5.52 19.49 -10.93
N ALA A 307 -5.05 20.66 -10.44
CA ALA A 307 -5.26 21.93 -11.11
C ALA A 307 -4.63 22.00 -12.52
N GLY A 308 -3.49 21.34 -12.69
CA GLY A 308 -2.85 21.20 -14.01
C GLY A 308 -3.58 20.23 -14.92
N VAL A 309 -3.92 19.04 -14.42
CA VAL A 309 -4.67 18.01 -15.17
C VAL A 309 -6.06 18.51 -15.58
N ALA A 310 -6.72 19.32 -14.78
CA ALA A 310 -8.03 19.91 -15.10
C ALA A 310 -8.01 20.83 -16.35
N LYS A 311 -6.81 21.26 -16.79
CA LYS A 311 -6.62 22.05 -18.02
C LYS A 311 -6.37 21.17 -19.25
N THR A 312 -6.29 19.87 -19.08
CA THR A 312 -6.13 18.87 -20.14
C THR A 312 -7.47 18.25 -20.51
N ARG A 313 -7.49 17.31 -21.44
CA ARG A 313 -8.67 16.53 -21.79
C ARG A 313 -8.88 15.28 -20.91
N PHE A 314 -8.01 15.04 -19.92
CA PHE A 314 -8.22 13.96 -18.96
C PHE A 314 -9.38 14.26 -18.03
N ARG A 315 -10.18 13.25 -17.72
CA ARG A 315 -11.21 13.35 -16.68
C ARG A 315 -10.66 12.87 -15.34
N LEU A 316 -10.58 13.79 -14.38
CA LEU A 316 -10.14 13.47 -13.01
C LEU A 316 -11.12 12.54 -12.31
N LEU A 317 -10.60 11.48 -11.70
CA LEU A 317 -11.32 10.62 -10.77
C LEU A 317 -11.08 11.05 -9.32
N PRO A 318 -11.82 10.51 -8.33
CA PRO A 318 -11.57 10.79 -6.91
C PRO A 318 -10.12 10.60 -6.49
N SER A 319 -9.62 11.45 -5.62
CA SER A 319 -8.32 11.32 -4.95
C SER A 319 -8.46 11.84 -3.52
N GLU A 320 -8.89 10.95 -2.64
CA GLU A 320 -9.26 11.24 -1.25
C GLU A 320 -8.08 10.97 -0.30
N GLY A 321 -7.16 10.09 -0.71
CA GLY A 321 -5.99 9.72 0.07
C GLY A 321 -4.89 9.10 -0.77
N SER A 322 -3.81 8.59 -0.13
CA SER A 322 -2.57 8.14 -0.76
C SER A 322 -1.88 9.27 -1.57
N TYR A 323 -1.01 8.96 -2.49
CA TYR A 323 -0.38 9.97 -3.36
C TYR A 323 -0.57 9.65 -4.85
N PHE A 324 -1.74 9.08 -5.17
CA PHE A 324 -2.09 8.73 -6.53
C PHE A 324 -3.26 9.57 -7.05
N GLN A 325 -3.26 9.77 -8.37
CA GLN A 325 -4.38 10.32 -9.12
C GLN A 325 -4.69 9.39 -10.27
N CYS A 326 -5.87 8.80 -10.24
CA CYS A 326 -6.44 8.13 -11.39
C CYS A 326 -7.15 9.13 -12.31
N VAL A 327 -6.97 8.97 -13.62
CA VAL A 327 -7.66 9.75 -14.64
C VAL A 327 -8.28 8.82 -15.66
N ASP A 328 -9.49 9.19 -16.10
CA ASP A 328 -10.17 8.50 -17.19
C ASP A 328 -9.73 9.12 -18.53
N ILE A 329 -9.31 8.26 -19.43
CA ILE A 329 -8.82 8.60 -20.77
C ILE A 329 -9.86 8.30 -21.86
N SER A 330 -11.06 7.85 -21.52
CA SER A 330 -12.10 7.44 -22.48
C SER A 330 -12.53 8.57 -23.43
N GLY A 331 -12.42 9.83 -23.00
CA GLY A 331 -12.76 11.02 -23.77
C GLY A 331 -11.65 11.52 -24.72
N LEU A 332 -10.45 10.90 -24.70
CA LEU A 332 -9.35 11.32 -25.56
C LEU A 332 -9.56 10.82 -27.00
N ALA A 333 -9.37 11.71 -27.95
CA ALA A 333 -9.48 11.42 -29.38
C ALA A 333 -8.12 11.08 -30.01
N VAL A 334 -7.27 10.35 -29.29
CA VAL A 334 -5.95 9.91 -29.77
C VAL A 334 -6.02 8.46 -30.24
N PRO A 335 -5.43 8.12 -31.40
CA PRO A 335 -5.52 6.75 -31.92
C PRO A 335 -4.98 5.69 -30.95
N GLU A 336 -3.96 6.03 -30.21
CA GLU A 336 -3.23 5.15 -29.27
C GLU A 336 -4.10 4.68 -28.11
N ARG A 337 -5.19 5.40 -27.76
CA ARG A 337 -6.17 4.96 -26.79
C ARG A 337 -6.82 3.62 -27.19
N GLN A 338 -6.95 3.36 -28.49
CA GLN A 338 -7.50 2.10 -29.01
C GLN A 338 -6.61 0.90 -28.69
N LEU A 339 -5.36 1.11 -28.27
CA LEU A 339 -4.44 0.07 -27.83
C LEU A 339 -4.72 -0.39 -26.38
N GLY A 340 -5.77 0.14 -25.73
CA GLY A 340 -6.07 -0.07 -24.31
C GLY A 340 -5.15 0.72 -23.39
N GLU A 341 -5.39 0.61 -22.07
CA GLU A 341 -4.63 1.36 -21.04
C GLU A 341 -3.13 1.11 -21.13
N ALA A 342 -2.70 -0.14 -21.31
CA ALA A 342 -1.29 -0.50 -21.35
C ALA A 342 -0.59 0.08 -22.59
N GLY A 343 -1.23 0.04 -23.75
CA GLY A 343 -0.73 0.65 -24.98
C GLY A 343 -0.66 2.17 -24.88
N PHE A 344 -1.70 2.79 -24.31
CA PHE A 344 -1.74 4.22 -24.04
C PHE A 344 -0.61 4.67 -23.11
N CYS A 345 -0.36 3.96 -22.00
CA CYS A 345 0.74 4.29 -21.07
C CYS A 345 2.11 4.22 -21.76
N LYS A 346 2.34 3.23 -22.62
CA LYS A 346 3.59 3.11 -23.40
C LYS A 346 3.74 4.29 -24.37
N TRP A 347 2.69 4.60 -25.11
CA TRP A 347 2.66 5.75 -26.04
C TRP A 347 2.89 7.07 -25.30
N LEU A 348 2.16 7.31 -24.19
CA LEU A 348 2.30 8.50 -23.35
C LEU A 348 3.76 8.69 -22.88
N THR A 349 4.41 7.59 -22.51
CA THR A 349 5.80 7.60 -22.06
C THR A 349 6.75 7.92 -23.23
N ALA A 350 6.56 7.26 -24.37
CA ALA A 350 7.48 7.36 -25.50
C ALA A 350 7.35 8.68 -26.26
N GLU A 351 6.11 9.15 -26.52
CA GLU A 351 5.83 10.27 -27.40
C GLU A 351 5.57 11.57 -26.63
N MET A 352 4.92 11.49 -25.47
CA MET A 352 4.61 12.68 -24.67
C MET A 352 5.62 12.88 -23.51
N GLY A 353 6.46 11.89 -23.26
CA GLY A 353 7.51 11.96 -22.25
C GLY A 353 7.00 11.96 -20.81
N VAL A 354 5.85 11.35 -20.52
CA VAL A 354 5.31 11.20 -19.15
C VAL A 354 4.88 9.75 -18.95
N ALA A 355 5.45 9.09 -17.95
CA ALA A 355 5.08 7.72 -17.62
C ALA A 355 3.91 7.67 -16.62
N ALA A 356 2.98 6.77 -16.89
CA ALA A 356 1.84 6.41 -16.03
C ALA A 356 1.75 4.89 -15.90
N ILE A 357 0.87 4.41 -15.02
CA ILE A 357 0.59 2.97 -14.85
C ILE A 357 -0.86 2.71 -15.32
N PRO A 358 -1.08 1.69 -16.19
CA PRO A 358 -2.42 1.29 -16.58
C PRO A 358 -3.15 0.68 -15.38
N LEU A 359 -4.41 1.03 -15.17
CA LEU A 359 -5.19 0.51 -14.05
C LEU A 359 -5.48 -1.00 -14.22
N SER A 360 -5.61 -1.46 -15.46
CA SER A 360 -5.81 -2.87 -15.81
C SER A 360 -4.72 -3.80 -15.24
N ALA A 361 -3.52 -3.29 -14.99
CA ALA A 361 -2.45 -4.08 -14.37
C ALA A 361 -2.71 -4.46 -12.89
N PHE A 362 -3.71 -3.87 -12.27
CA PHE A 362 -4.13 -4.17 -10.90
C PHE A 362 -5.36 -5.12 -10.84
N TYR A 363 -5.79 -5.64 -11.99
CA TYR A 363 -6.85 -6.63 -12.13
C TYR A 363 -6.29 -7.96 -12.63
N GLY A 364 -6.70 -9.05 -12.04
CA GLY A 364 -6.21 -10.38 -12.43
C GLY A 364 -6.59 -10.80 -13.85
N ASN A 365 -7.69 -10.29 -14.37
CA ASN A 365 -8.15 -10.52 -15.74
C ASN A 365 -7.76 -9.39 -16.70
N GLY A 366 -6.97 -8.39 -16.24
CA GLY A 366 -6.57 -7.26 -17.07
C GLY A 366 -7.74 -6.33 -17.47
N PHE A 367 -8.78 -6.24 -16.64
CA PHE A 367 -9.99 -5.44 -16.93
C PHE A 367 -9.64 -3.98 -17.22
N ASP A 368 -9.84 -3.57 -18.45
CA ASP A 368 -9.56 -2.22 -18.96
C ASP A 368 -10.81 -1.34 -18.82
N GLN A 369 -10.66 -0.24 -18.07
CA GLN A 369 -11.70 0.77 -17.83
C GLN A 369 -11.39 2.12 -18.48
N SER A 370 -10.36 2.17 -19.31
CA SER A 370 -9.79 3.42 -19.84
C SER A 370 -9.30 4.35 -18.73
N VAL A 371 -8.64 3.80 -17.71
CA VAL A 371 -8.13 4.56 -16.55
C VAL A 371 -6.63 4.34 -16.39
N VAL A 372 -5.90 5.42 -16.17
CA VAL A 372 -4.47 5.37 -15.86
C VAL A 372 -4.19 6.06 -14.54
N ARG A 373 -3.15 5.60 -13.83
CA ARG A 373 -2.73 6.12 -12.53
C ARG A 373 -1.43 6.92 -12.64
N PHE A 374 -1.43 8.12 -12.09
CA PHE A 374 -0.24 8.93 -11.84
C PHE A 374 0.11 8.95 -10.36
N CYS A 375 1.40 9.16 -10.04
CA CYS A 375 1.90 9.42 -8.69
C CYS A 375 2.33 10.88 -8.59
N PHE A 376 1.74 11.64 -7.65
CA PHE A 376 2.10 13.02 -7.39
C PHE A 376 3.06 13.21 -6.19
N ALA A 377 3.61 12.12 -5.64
CA ALA A 377 4.70 12.20 -4.67
C ALA A 377 6.01 12.57 -5.37
N LYS A 378 6.05 13.78 -5.91
CA LYS A 378 7.17 14.31 -6.69
C LYS A 378 7.48 15.74 -6.26
N LYS A 379 8.70 16.21 -6.60
CA LYS A 379 9.03 17.64 -6.49
C LYS A 379 8.06 18.46 -7.34
N ASP A 380 7.82 19.70 -6.94
CA ASP A 380 6.88 20.56 -7.67
C ASP A 380 7.35 20.82 -9.10
N GLU A 381 8.68 20.96 -9.31
CA GLU A 381 9.28 21.09 -10.63
C GLU A 381 9.03 19.87 -11.52
N THR A 382 9.10 18.66 -10.94
CA THR A 382 8.80 17.40 -11.64
C THR A 382 7.33 17.37 -12.06
N LEU A 383 6.41 17.76 -11.17
CA LEU A 383 4.98 17.82 -11.47
C LEU A 383 4.68 18.86 -12.56
N LEU A 384 5.25 20.05 -12.46
CA LEU A 384 5.05 21.12 -13.45
C LEU A 384 5.56 20.70 -14.83
N SER A 385 6.76 20.10 -14.90
CA SER A 385 7.32 19.57 -16.15
C SER A 385 6.42 18.51 -16.79
N ALA A 386 5.87 17.61 -15.99
CA ALA A 386 4.91 16.61 -16.49
C ALA A 386 3.62 17.28 -17.00
N LEU A 387 3.07 18.24 -16.25
CA LEU A 387 1.84 18.96 -16.62
C LEU A 387 1.98 19.75 -17.92
N GLU A 388 3.14 20.39 -18.15
CA GLU A 388 3.43 21.08 -19.41
C GLU A 388 3.40 20.12 -20.61
N ARG A 389 3.87 18.89 -20.43
CA ARG A 389 3.83 17.87 -21.49
C ARG A 389 2.39 17.35 -21.68
N LEU A 390 1.67 17.07 -20.60
CA LEU A 390 0.28 16.58 -20.63
C LEU A 390 -0.69 17.63 -21.21
N ALA A 391 -0.41 18.92 -21.06
CA ALA A 391 -1.24 20.00 -21.62
C ALA A 391 -1.26 20.04 -23.14
N LYS A 392 -0.38 19.29 -23.82
CA LYS A 392 -0.34 19.17 -25.29
C LYS A 392 -1.32 18.13 -25.83
N LEU A 393 -1.90 17.32 -24.94
CA LEU A 393 -2.97 16.37 -25.23
C LEU A 393 -4.34 17.05 -25.18
#